data_88820b05e8b47f10012ede3832f54120
#
_entry.id   88820b05e8b47f10012ede3832f54120
#
_cell.length_a   1.000
_cell.length_b   1.000
_cell.length_c   1.000
_cell.angle_alpha   90.00
_cell.angle_beta   90.00
_cell.angle_gamma   90.00
#
_symmetry.space_group_name_H-M   'P 1'
#
loop_
_entity.id
_entity.type
_entity.pdbx_description
1 polymer ?
#
loop_
_entity_poly.entity_id
_entity_poly.type
_entity_poly.pdbx_seq_one_letter_code
_entity_poly.pdbx_strand_id
1 'polypeptide(L)'
;MTGYDDRFYAGFGLMYNPFAKNNADKFRYDNKDCRELRVRLDHLFETKGIGLVVGSPGLGKTSLVREYAGKLNRSLYKVVYISMSTLSECDFIYNMVTMMGYEPTCKKSANIKIIQKAIIDYADNKKMTPVIIFDEANYLSSSFLNDLKMILNFRMDSYDRFVVLLVGLPVLVSNLHVAAQEPLRQRIIMNYTFDGMDREEVKEYISGKLEKAGGNRNIFDEGAIQAICNITHCNPRLIDNLMTYSLMIAASNHTQRITPEIVEQASLEIMN
;
A
#
# COMPACT_ATOMS: atom_id res chain seq x y z
N MET A 1 -1.76 -26.38 -22.75
CA MET A 1 -2.74 -25.50 -22.10
C MET A 1 -3.90 -26.39 -21.66
N THR A 2 -3.91 -26.82 -20.41
CA THR A 2 -5.01 -27.53 -19.79
C THR A 2 -6.12 -26.51 -19.58
N GLY A 3 -7.24 -26.66 -20.31
CA GLY A 3 -8.40 -25.76 -20.22
C GLY A 3 -9.08 -25.93 -18.86
N TYR A 4 -8.75 -25.07 -17.93
CA TYR A 4 -9.52 -24.94 -16.70
C TYR A 4 -10.89 -24.33 -17.03
N ASP A 5 -11.95 -24.92 -16.46
CA ASP A 5 -13.31 -24.36 -16.55
C ASP A 5 -13.32 -22.96 -15.92
N ASP A 6 -13.79 -21.94 -16.64
CA ASP A 6 -13.90 -20.57 -16.17
C ASP A 6 -14.77 -20.43 -14.89
N ARG A 7 -15.50 -21.49 -14.52
CA ARG A 7 -16.37 -21.56 -13.33
C ARG A 7 -15.90 -22.57 -12.28
N PHE A 8 -14.59 -22.87 -12.23
CA PHE A 8 -14.00 -23.84 -11.27
C PHE A 8 -14.44 -23.57 -9.81
N TYR A 9 -14.68 -22.33 -9.44
CA TYR A 9 -15.10 -21.93 -8.11
C TYR A 9 -16.53 -22.42 -7.75
N ALA A 10 -17.38 -22.70 -8.73
CA ALA A 10 -18.76 -23.16 -8.49
C ALA A 10 -18.82 -24.53 -7.77
N GLY A 11 -17.81 -25.41 -8.01
CA GLY A 11 -17.68 -26.69 -7.32
C GLY A 11 -17.48 -26.57 -5.80
N PHE A 12 -17.05 -25.40 -5.32
CA PHE A 12 -16.88 -25.09 -3.90
C PHE A 12 -18.06 -24.30 -3.29
N GLY A 13 -19.15 -24.13 -4.04
CA GLY A 13 -20.29 -23.32 -3.62
C GLY A 13 -20.03 -21.82 -3.64
N LEU A 14 -18.97 -21.37 -4.30
CA LEU A 14 -18.58 -19.95 -4.38
C LEU A 14 -19.35 -19.25 -5.51
N MET A 15 -19.85 -18.06 -5.24
CA MET A 15 -20.53 -17.21 -6.23
C MET A 15 -19.53 -16.56 -7.22
N TYR A 16 -18.27 -16.41 -6.80
CA TYR A 16 -17.17 -15.84 -7.58
C TYR A 16 -15.85 -16.32 -6.99
N ASN A 17 -14.74 -16.19 -7.76
CA ASN A 17 -13.40 -16.43 -7.19
C ASN A 17 -13.02 -15.29 -6.23
N PRO A 18 -12.98 -15.51 -4.89
CA PRO A 18 -12.70 -14.46 -3.92
C PRO A 18 -11.24 -13.99 -3.91
N PHE A 19 -10.35 -14.75 -4.54
CA PHE A 19 -8.91 -14.45 -4.63
C PHE A 19 -8.53 -13.75 -5.93
N ALA A 20 -9.47 -13.58 -6.87
CA ALA A 20 -9.21 -12.85 -8.10
C ALA A 20 -9.02 -11.34 -7.82
N LYS A 21 -8.05 -10.73 -8.53
CA LYS A 21 -7.69 -9.31 -8.38
C LYS A 21 -8.88 -8.35 -8.50
N ASN A 22 -9.81 -8.62 -9.41
CA ASN A 22 -11.03 -7.82 -9.61
C ASN A 22 -12.07 -7.94 -8.48
N ASN A 23 -11.90 -8.88 -7.57
CA ASN A 23 -12.76 -9.09 -6.39
C ASN A 23 -12.07 -8.67 -5.08
N ALA A 24 -10.87 -8.10 -5.13
CA ALA A 24 -10.09 -7.72 -3.94
C ALA A 24 -10.83 -6.73 -3.02
N ASP A 25 -11.63 -5.84 -3.59
CA ASP A 25 -12.39 -4.84 -2.83
C ASP A 25 -13.62 -5.41 -2.12
N LYS A 26 -14.08 -6.62 -2.47
CA LYS A 26 -15.26 -7.26 -1.85
C LYS A 26 -15.04 -7.73 -0.43
N PHE A 27 -13.78 -7.99 -0.05
CA PHE A 27 -13.39 -8.39 1.29
C PHE A 27 -12.06 -7.74 1.66
N ARG A 28 -12.04 -7.05 2.79
CA ARG A 28 -10.84 -6.49 3.39
C ARG A 28 -10.61 -7.13 4.75
N TYR A 29 -9.44 -7.65 4.95
CA TYR A 29 -9.02 -8.19 6.23
C TYR A 29 -8.22 -7.14 7.00
N ASP A 30 -8.61 -6.92 8.24
CA ASP A 30 -8.00 -5.94 9.12
C ASP A 30 -6.94 -6.62 9.99
N ASN A 31 -5.77 -6.89 9.41
CA ASN A 31 -4.66 -7.53 10.11
C ASN A 31 -4.01 -6.58 11.13
N LYS A 32 -3.06 -7.10 11.89
CA LYS A 32 -2.29 -6.36 12.90
C LYS A 32 -1.62 -5.11 12.29
N ASP A 33 -0.97 -5.25 11.15
CA ASP A 33 -0.32 -4.13 10.44
C ASP A 33 -1.30 -3.01 10.11
N CYS A 34 -2.51 -3.37 9.67
CA CYS A 34 -3.55 -2.39 9.34
C CYS A 34 -4.00 -1.60 10.57
N ARG A 35 -4.22 -2.28 11.67
CA ARG A 35 -4.65 -1.65 12.93
C ARG A 35 -3.56 -0.73 13.48
N GLU A 36 -2.34 -1.20 13.53
CA GLU A 36 -1.21 -0.44 14.08
C GLU A 36 -0.85 0.77 13.21
N LEU A 37 -0.83 0.62 11.87
CA LEU A 37 -0.55 1.78 11.01
C LEU A 37 -1.62 2.85 11.14
N ARG A 38 -2.92 2.50 11.29
CA ARG A 38 -3.96 3.53 11.50
C ARG A 38 -3.68 4.36 12.74
N VAL A 39 -3.35 3.73 13.86
CA VAL A 39 -3.01 4.45 15.11
C VAL A 39 -1.82 5.39 14.90
N ARG A 40 -0.79 4.92 14.19
CA ARG A 40 0.39 5.74 13.88
C ARG A 40 0.08 6.88 12.91
N LEU A 41 -0.80 6.64 11.94
CA LEU A 41 -1.26 7.69 11.04
C LEU A 41 -2.08 8.74 11.80
N ASP A 42 -3.00 8.33 12.68
CA ASP A 42 -3.75 9.26 13.52
C ASP A 42 -2.80 10.18 14.30
N HIS A 43 -1.78 9.62 14.94
CA HIS A 43 -0.75 10.40 15.64
C HIS A 43 0.03 11.33 14.69
N LEU A 44 0.45 10.85 13.51
CA LEU A 44 1.15 11.67 12.50
C LEU A 44 0.28 12.86 12.04
N PHE A 45 -1.01 12.64 11.88
CA PHE A 45 -1.93 13.69 11.43
C PHE A 45 -2.21 14.73 12.52
N GLU A 46 -2.17 14.34 13.80
CA GLU A 46 -2.24 15.25 14.93
C GLU A 46 -0.97 16.09 15.10
N THR A 47 0.19 15.43 15.09
CA THR A 47 1.50 16.08 15.31
C THR A 47 2.01 16.82 14.10
N LYS A 48 1.58 16.40 12.89
CA LYS A 48 2.11 16.81 11.57
C LYS A 48 3.59 16.46 11.42
N GLY A 49 4.09 16.50 10.20
CA GLY A 49 5.47 16.13 9.89
C GLY A 49 5.58 15.06 8.82
N ILE A 50 6.66 14.29 8.83
CA ILE A 50 6.95 13.28 7.83
C ILE A 50 6.79 11.87 8.40
N GLY A 51 5.99 11.05 7.72
CA GLY A 51 5.85 9.62 7.98
C GLY A 51 6.51 8.77 6.90
N LEU A 52 7.07 7.64 7.30
CA LEU A 52 7.65 6.62 6.43
C LEU A 52 6.93 5.29 6.64
N VAL A 53 6.40 4.71 5.56
CA VAL A 53 5.74 3.40 5.55
C VAL A 53 6.42 2.52 4.53
N VAL A 54 7.04 1.44 4.97
CA VAL A 54 7.76 0.51 4.10
C VAL A 54 7.29 -0.93 4.29
N GLY A 55 7.60 -1.78 3.34
CA GLY A 55 7.33 -3.22 3.41
C GLY A 55 7.39 -3.86 2.02
N SER A 56 7.41 -5.17 1.96
CA SER A 56 7.46 -5.94 0.72
C SER A 56 6.28 -5.65 -0.19
N PRO A 57 6.40 -5.87 -1.52
CA PRO A 57 5.30 -5.72 -2.45
C PRO A 57 4.14 -6.64 -2.07
N GLY A 58 2.89 -6.18 -2.23
CA GLY A 58 1.70 -7.03 -2.01
C GLY A 58 1.17 -7.10 -0.59
N LEU A 59 1.82 -6.47 0.40
CA LEU A 59 1.37 -6.46 1.81
C LEU A 59 0.17 -5.53 2.09
N GLY A 60 -0.29 -4.76 1.11
CA GLY A 60 -1.48 -3.92 1.29
C GLY A 60 -1.21 -2.46 1.68
N LYS A 61 0.05 -1.99 1.76
CA LYS A 61 0.42 -0.60 2.10
C LYS A 61 -0.40 0.45 1.35
N THR A 62 -0.34 0.41 0.02
CA THR A 62 -1.07 1.32 -0.88
C THR A 62 -2.56 1.31 -0.63
N SER A 63 -3.15 0.12 -0.44
CA SER A 63 -4.60 -0.04 -0.20
C SER A 63 -5.01 0.62 1.12
N LEU A 64 -4.25 0.41 2.19
CA LEU A 64 -4.52 1.00 3.49
C LEU A 64 -4.36 2.51 3.48
N VAL A 65 -3.27 3.01 2.90
CA VAL A 65 -3.01 4.46 2.82
C VAL A 65 -4.08 5.17 1.98
N ARG A 66 -4.52 4.58 0.87
CA ARG A 66 -5.63 5.12 0.06
C ARG A 66 -6.95 5.12 0.81
N GLU A 67 -7.25 4.04 1.53
CA GLU A 67 -8.45 3.97 2.37
C GLU A 67 -8.42 5.05 3.45
N TYR A 68 -7.29 5.19 4.16
CA TYR A 68 -7.13 6.20 5.19
C TYR A 68 -7.29 7.62 4.63
N ALA A 69 -6.58 7.92 3.54
CA ALA A 69 -6.67 9.21 2.85
C ALA A 69 -8.09 9.53 2.35
N GLY A 70 -8.81 8.51 1.88
CA GLY A 70 -10.20 8.65 1.42
C GLY A 70 -11.21 8.97 2.53
N LYS A 71 -10.89 8.63 3.79
CA LYS A 71 -11.72 8.91 4.97
C LYS A 71 -11.47 10.29 5.58
N LEU A 72 -10.40 10.98 5.18
CA LEU A 72 -10.07 12.29 5.70
C LEU A 72 -11.14 13.33 5.33
N ASN A 73 -11.47 14.18 6.30
CA ASN A 73 -12.41 15.27 6.07
C ASN A 73 -11.81 16.31 5.11
N ARG A 74 -12.39 16.42 3.91
CA ARG A 74 -11.95 17.33 2.86
C ARG A 74 -12.01 18.82 3.21
N SER A 75 -12.74 19.18 4.25
CA SER A 75 -12.77 20.56 4.77
C SER A 75 -11.58 20.88 5.69
N LEU A 76 -10.91 19.84 6.24
CA LEU A 76 -9.77 19.99 7.14
C LEU A 76 -8.44 19.63 6.49
N TYR A 77 -8.47 18.78 5.45
CA TYR A 77 -7.27 18.24 4.80
C TYR A 77 -7.31 18.44 3.29
N LYS A 78 -6.24 18.98 2.73
CA LYS A 78 -5.99 18.99 1.28
C LYS A 78 -5.05 17.84 0.93
N VAL A 79 -5.62 16.75 0.44
CA VAL A 79 -4.85 15.55 0.08
C VAL A 79 -4.33 15.66 -1.36
N VAL A 80 -3.05 15.47 -1.53
CA VAL A 80 -2.33 15.33 -2.80
C VAL A 80 -1.69 13.94 -2.81
N TYR A 81 -2.26 13.00 -3.57
CA TYR A 81 -1.78 11.63 -3.67
C TYR A 81 -1.07 11.42 -5.00
N ILE A 82 0.19 11.02 -4.95
CA ILE A 82 1.04 10.87 -6.12
C ILE A 82 1.67 9.48 -6.12
N SER A 83 1.39 8.70 -7.16
CA SER A 83 2.03 7.42 -7.40
C SER A 83 3.22 7.61 -8.33
N MET A 84 4.40 7.17 -7.88
CA MET A 84 5.66 7.31 -8.63
C MET A 84 5.82 6.12 -9.58
N SER A 85 5.45 6.25 -10.83
CA SER A 85 5.64 5.13 -11.77
C SER A 85 6.53 5.44 -12.98
N THR A 86 6.48 6.66 -13.58
CA THR A 86 7.17 6.92 -14.86
C THR A 86 7.44 8.39 -15.14
N LEU A 87 7.17 9.30 -14.21
CA LEU A 87 7.29 10.73 -14.45
C LEU A 87 8.73 11.22 -14.23
N SER A 88 9.17 12.17 -15.05
CA SER A 88 10.38 12.93 -14.76
C SER A 88 10.20 13.80 -13.50
N GLU A 89 11.31 14.20 -12.85
CA GLU A 89 11.23 15.07 -11.67
C GLU A 89 10.51 16.40 -11.95
N CYS A 90 10.68 16.94 -13.16
CA CYS A 90 10.02 18.18 -13.56
C CYS A 90 8.52 17.99 -13.72
N ASP A 91 8.09 16.90 -14.36
CA ASP A 91 6.67 16.57 -14.53
C ASP A 91 6.01 16.30 -13.19
N PHE A 92 6.75 15.67 -12.29
CA PHE A 92 6.29 15.38 -10.95
C PHE A 92 5.98 16.66 -10.16
N ILE A 93 6.92 17.60 -10.12
CA ILE A 93 6.72 18.90 -9.46
C ILE A 93 5.62 19.71 -10.16
N TYR A 94 5.55 19.64 -11.49
CA TYR A 94 4.47 20.25 -12.30
C TYR A 94 3.11 19.70 -11.87
N ASN A 95 2.96 18.39 -11.83
CA ASN A 95 1.71 17.72 -11.42
C ASN A 95 1.34 18.05 -9.97
N MET A 96 2.31 18.14 -9.08
CA MET A 96 2.09 18.49 -7.68
C MET A 96 1.46 19.89 -7.55
N VAL A 97 1.96 20.89 -8.30
CA VAL A 97 1.36 22.23 -8.35
C VAL A 97 -0.08 22.18 -8.83
N THR A 98 -0.35 21.44 -9.92
CA THR A 98 -1.69 21.28 -10.49
C THR A 98 -2.65 20.60 -9.50
N MET A 99 -2.21 19.53 -8.83
CA MET A 99 -3.02 18.81 -7.84
C MET A 99 -3.32 19.66 -6.59
N MET A 100 -2.44 20.60 -6.26
CA MET A 100 -2.68 21.60 -5.22
C MET A 100 -3.68 22.68 -5.66
N GLY A 101 -4.04 22.73 -6.96
CA GLY A 101 -5.02 23.68 -7.50
C GLY A 101 -4.43 25.01 -7.92
N TYR A 102 -3.12 25.02 -8.26
CA TYR A 102 -2.42 26.20 -8.77
C TYR A 102 -1.94 25.98 -10.20
N GLU A 103 -1.65 27.08 -10.91
CA GLU A 103 -1.11 27.02 -12.27
C GLU A 103 0.41 26.77 -12.23
N PRO A 104 0.90 25.69 -12.83
CA PRO A 104 2.33 25.41 -12.88
C PRO A 104 3.01 26.22 -13.98
N THR A 105 4.33 26.39 -13.84
CA THR A 105 5.20 27.05 -14.81
C THR A 105 6.18 26.08 -15.45
N CYS A 106 6.88 26.49 -16.51
CA CYS A 106 7.92 25.68 -17.14
C CYS A 106 9.21 25.55 -16.29
N LYS A 107 9.38 26.37 -15.24
CA LYS A 107 10.60 26.37 -14.42
C LYS A 107 10.40 25.59 -13.12
N LYS A 108 11.18 24.53 -12.92
CA LYS A 108 11.20 23.71 -11.69
C LYS A 108 11.29 24.56 -10.41
N SER A 109 12.23 25.51 -10.39
CA SER A 109 12.45 26.38 -9.21
C SER A 109 11.27 27.32 -8.89
N ALA A 110 10.53 27.76 -9.92
CA ALA A 110 9.33 28.55 -9.73
C ALA A 110 8.19 27.67 -9.16
N ASN A 111 8.02 26.46 -9.67
CA ASN A 111 7.04 25.50 -9.19
C ASN A 111 7.28 25.12 -7.72
N ILE A 112 8.52 24.92 -7.31
CA ILE A 112 8.88 24.69 -5.88
C ILE A 112 8.38 25.86 -5.01
N LYS A 113 8.58 27.10 -5.44
CA LYS A 113 8.07 28.28 -4.70
C LYS A 113 6.55 28.34 -4.67
N ILE A 114 5.88 27.91 -5.76
CA ILE A 114 4.42 27.83 -5.80
C ILE A 114 3.91 26.78 -4.78
N ILE A 115 4.55 25.61 -4.72
CA ILE A 115 4.20 24.56 -3.75
C ILE A 115 4.37 25.09 -2.32
N GLN A 116 5.48 25.77 -2.01
CA GLN A 116 5.69 26.36 -0.69
C GLN A 116 4.60 27.37 -0.34
N LYS A 117 4.27 28.28 -1.26
CA LYS A 117 3.17 29.24 -1.07
C LYS A 117 1.82 28.55 -0.89
N ALA A 118 1.55 27.50 -1.67
CA ALA A 118 0.33 26.72 -1.57
C ALA A 118 0.18 26.04 -0.21
N ILE A 119 1.25 25.45 0.33
CA ILE A 119 1.25 24.86 1.66
C ILE A 119 0.91 25.91 2.73
N ILE A 120 1.53 27.08 2.65
CA ILE A 120 1.24 28.19 3.58
C ILE A 120 -0.21 28.68 3.42
N ASP A 121 -0.68 28.84 2.19
CA ASP A 121 -2.06 29.30 1.93
C ASP A 121 -3.10 28.32 2.48
N TYR A 122 -2.91 27.01 2.26
CA TYR A 122 -3.80 26.01 2.83
C TYR A 122 -3.78 26.03 4.36
N ALA A 123 -2.60 26.07 4.97
CA ALA A 123 -2.46 26.02 6.43
C ALA A 123 -2.94 27.30 7.11
N ASP A 124 -2.53 28.48 6.63
CA ASP A 124 -2.74 29.74 7.33
C ASP A 124 -4.06 30.42 6.93
N ASN A 125 -4.41 30.44 5.63
CA ASN A 125 -5.59 31.16 5.15
C ASN A 125 -6.82 30.26 5.12
N LYS A 126 -6.69 29.04 4.54
CA LYS A 126 -7.82 28.11 4.38
C LYS A 126 -8.06 27.24 5.62
N LYS A 127 -7.15 27.26 6.60
CA LYS A 127 -7.20 26.42 7.81
C LYS A 127 -7.31 24.93 7.53
N MET A 128 -6.71 24.50 6.43
CA MET A 128 -6.63 23.11 5.99
C MET A 128 -5.20 22.60 6.11
N THR A 129 -5.01 21.38 6.57
CA THR A 129 -3.69 20.74 6.60
C THR A 129 -3.38 20.12 5.23
N PRO A 130 -2.33 20.57 4.53
CA PRO A 130 -1.87 19.90 3.32
C PRO A 130 -1.33 18.50 3.67
N VAL A 131 -1.75 17.50 2.90
CA VAL A 131 -1.31 16.10 3.04
C VAL A 131 -0.74 15.66 1.70
N ILE A 132 0.54 15.34 1.66
CA ILE A 132 1.23 14.91 0.45
C ILE A 132 1.64 13.46 0.62
N ILE A 133 1.10 12.58 -0.19
CA ILE A 133 1.37 11.14 -0.15
C ILE A 133 2.15 10.76 -1.39
N PHE A 134 3.37 10.27 -1.19
CA PHE A 134 4.22 9.70 -2.23
C PHE A 134 4.14 8.17 -2.14
N ASP A 135 3.37 7.57 -3.03
CA ASP A 135 3.32 6.11 -3.15
C ASP A 135 4.40 5.63 -4.13
N GLU A 136 4.97 4.46 -3.89
CA GLU A 136 6.14 3.95 -4.60
C GLU A 136 7.38 4.89 -4.44
N ALA A 137 7.53 5.50 -3.28
CA ALA A 137 8.58 6.49 -2.98
C ALA A 137 10.01 5.94 -3.11
N ASN A 138 10.18 4.63 -3.25
CA ASN A 138 11.47 3.99 -3.57
C ASN A 138 12.01 4.37 -4.95
N TYR A 139 11.18 4.91 -5.85
CA TYR A 139 11.60 5.44 -7.15
C TYR A 139 12.02 6.92 -7.11
N LEU A 140 11.90 7.59 -5.95
CA LEU A 140 12.39 8.96 -5.79
C LEU A 140 13.91 8.98 -5.92
N SER A 141 14.40 9.85 -6.81
CA SER A 141 15.84 10.08 -6.95
C SER A 141 16.42 10.86 -5.75
N SER A 142 17.72 10.75 -5.52
CA SER A 142 18.41 11.55 -4.51
C SER A 142 18.27 13.06 -4.77
N SER A 143 18.19 13.47 -6.05
CA SER A 143 17.94 14.86 -6.45
C SER A 143 16.58 15.32 -5.97
N PHE A 144 15.53 14.53 -6.20
CA PHE A 144 14.18 14.86 -5.74
C PHE A 144 14.06 14.88 -4.22
N LEU A 145 14.72 13.97 -3.51
CA LEU A 145 14.76 14.00 -2.04
C LEU A 145 15.42 15.29 -1.52
N ASN A 146 16.37 15.86 -2.27
CA ASN A 146 16.95 17.17 -1.96
C ASN A 146 15.95 18.32 -2.23
N ASP A 147 15.20 18.25 -3.33
CA ASP A 147 14.13 19.21 -3.61
C ASP A 147 13.04 19.14 -2.53
N LEU A 148 12.68 17.95 -2.09
CA LEU A 148 11.71 17.75 -1.01
C LEU A 148 12.15 18.45 0.29
N LYS A 149 13.44 18.37 0.64
CA LYS A 149 13.99 19.13 1.78
C LYS A 149 13.77 20.63 1.60
N MET A 150 13.99 21.16 0.40
CA MET A 150 13.76 22.58 0.09
C MET A 150 12.26 22.92 0.17
N ILE A 151 11.41 22.09 -0.39
CA ILE A 151 9.93 22.28 -0.35
C ILE A 151 9.44 22.33 1.08
N LEU A 152 9.97 21.48 1.96
CA LEU A 152 9.53 21.32 3.34
C LEU A 152 10.23 22.26 4.34
N ASN A 153 11.17 23.10 3.88
CA ASN A 153 11.87 24.05 4.76
C ASN A 153 11.08 25.36 4.88
N PHE A 154 10.31 25.49 5.97
CA PHE A 154 9.52 26.67 6.29
C PHE A 154 10.08 27.39 7.52
N ARG A 155 10.43 28.69 7.39
CA ARG A 155 10.75 29.59 8.50
C ARG A 155 11.58 28.95 9.63
N MET A 156 12.74 28.37 9.31
CA MET A 156 13.66 27.76 10.28
C MET A 156 13.06 26.62 11.13
N ASP A 157 12.22 25.78 10.51
CA ASP A 157 11.68 24.53 11.11
C ASP A 157 10.90 24.65 12.43
N SER A 158 10.38 25.83 12.75
CA SER A 158 9.72 26.04 14.03
C SER A 158 8.25 25.57 14.09
N TYR A 159 7.66 25.09 12.98
CA TYR A 159 6.29 24.61 12.95
C TYR A 159 5.94 23.80 11.70
N ASP A 160 5.58 22.53 11.89
CA ASP A 160 5.10 21.68 10.81
C ASP A 160 3.64 22.00 10.47
N ARG A 161 3.39 22.41 9.21
CA ARG A 161 2.07 22.84 8.72
C ARG A 161 1.44 21.84 7.77
N PHE A 162 2.08 20.71 7.59
CA PHE A 162 1.75 19.71 6.58
C PHE A 162 1.98 18.30 7.11
N VAL A 163 1.42 17.33 6.41
CA VAL A 163 1.77 15.92 6.56
C VAL A 163 2.39 15.44 5.24
N VAL A 164 3.53 14.80 5.31
CA VAL A 164 4.12 14.07 4.18
C VAL A 164 4.19 12.59 4.54
N LEU A 165 3.71 11.73 3.66
CA LEU A 165 3.79 10.30 3.81
C LEU A 165 4.57 9.69 2.66
N LEU A 166 5.71 9.08 2.98
CA LEU A 166 6.53 8.32 2.04
C LEU A 166 6.16 6.85 2.18
N VAL A 167 5.62 6.26 1.11
CA VAL A 167 5.20 4.85 1.09
C VAL A 167 6.03 4.12 0.04
N GLY A 168 6.66 3.00 0.40
CA GLY A 168 7.51 2.32 -0.57
C GLY A 168 8.02 0.95 -0.14
N LEU A 169 9.02 0.48 -0.86
CA LEU A 169 9.74 -0.76 -0.59
C LEU A 169 10.83 -0.53 0.47
N PRO A 170 11.34 -1.59 1.12
CA PRO A 170 12.40 -1.48 2.13
C PRO A 170 13.68 -0.77 1.64
N VAL A 171 13.98 -0.82 0.34
CA VAL A 171 15.11 -0.09 -0.26
C VAL A 171 15.02 1.43 -0.06
N LEU A 172 13.82 1.99 0.15
CA LEU A 172 13.65 3.40 0.49
C LEU A 172 14.35 3.77 1.79
N VAL A 173 14.38 2.87 2.77
CA VAL A 173 15.11 3.06 4.03
C VAL A 173 16.61 3.25 3.73
N SER A 174 17.18 2.37 2.89
CA SER A 174 18.58 2.46 2.49
C SER A 174 18.89 3.79 1.78
N ASN A 175 18.00 4.23 0.89
CA ASN A 175 18.13 5.50 0.18
C ASN A 175 18.12 6.70 1.14
N LEU A 176 17.31 6.64 2.21
CA LEU A 176 17.25 7.69 3.24
C LEU A 176 18.45 7.66 4.22
N HIS A 177 19.15 6.52 4.34
CA HIS A 177 20.34 6.41 5.21
C HIS A 177 21.61 6.97 4.59
N VAL A 178 21.61 7.37 3.31
CA VAL A 178 22.74 8.06 2.70
C VAL A 178 22.97 9.40 3.43
N ALA A 179 24.22 9.74 3.72
CA ALA A 179 24.59 10.94 4.48
C ALA A 179 23.96 12.24 3.93
N ALA A 180 23.81 12.35 2.62
CA ALA A 180 23.14 13.48 1.98
C ALA A 180 21.67 13.66 2.38
N GLN A 181 21.00 12.60 2.86
CA GLN A 181 19.59 12.61 3.25
C GLN A 181 19.37 12.74 4.78
N GLU A 182 20.45 12.85 5.56
CA GLU A 182 20.40 13.00 7.02
C GLU A 182 19.39 14.07 7.49
N PRO A 183 19.34 15.30 6.89
CA PRO A 183 18.39 16.32 7.32
C PRO A 183 16.93 15.94 7.06
N LEU A 184 16.64 15.14 6.01
CA LEU A 184 15.29 14.65 5.75
C LEU A 184 14.91 13.53 6.73
N ARG A 185 15.86 12.62 6.99
CA ARG A 185 15.68 11.50 7.92
C ARG A 185 15.36 11.98 9.34
N GLN A 186 16.05 13.01 9.82
CA GLN A 186 15.82 13.61 11.15
C GLN A 186 14.42 14.23 11.31
N ARG A 187 13.73 14.54 10.20
CA ARG A 187 12.35 15.05 10.21
C ARG A 187 11.28 13.97 10.13
N ILE A 188 11.68 12.71 9.95
CA ILE A 188 10.74 11.58 9.94
C ILE A 188 10.37 11.27 11.40
N ILE A 189 9.14 11.62 11.77
CA ILE A 189 8.63 11.43 13.13
C ILE A 189 7.85 10.12 13.30
N MET A 190 7.43 9.51 12.19
CA MET A 190 6.73 8.22 12.19
C MET A 190 7.40 7.29 11.20
N ASN A 191 7.76 6.10 11.66
CA ASN A 191 8.28 5.02 10.83
C ASN A 191 7.50 3.74 11.10
N TYR A 192 7.04 3.10 10.03
CA TYR A 192 6.33 1.84 10.12
C TYR A 192 6.78 0.88 9.03
N THR A 193 7.08 -0.36 9.42
CA THR A 193 7.41 -1.45 8.52
C THR A 193 6.29 -2.47 8.55
N PHE A 194 5.74 -2.81 7.38
CA PHE A 194 4.81 -3.91 7.23
C PHE A 194 5.57 -5.22 7.27
N ASP A 195 5.17 -6.10 8.18
CA ASP A 195 5.76 -7.44 8.35
C ASP A 195 4.96 -8.52 7.60
N GLY A 196 3.68 -8.26 7.35
CA GLY A 196 2.73 -9.21 6.76
C GLY A 196 1.86 -9.87 7.82
N MET A 197 1.09 -10.88 7.40
CA MET A 197 0.19 -11.62 8.29
C MET A 197 0.94 -12.71 9.05
N ASP A 198 0.47 -13.05 10.25
CA ASP A 198 0.86 -14.28 10.89
C ASP A 198 -0.01 -15.48 10.42
N ARG A 199 0.29 -16.68 10.90
CA ARG A 199 -0.41 -17.90 10.46
C ARG A 199 -1.91 -17.88 10.76
N GLU A 200 -2.30 -17.38 11.92
CA GLU A 200 -3.70 -17.30 12.33
C GLU A 200 -4.44 -16.26 11.48
N GLU A 201 -3.80 -15.12 11.24
CA GLU A 201 -4.33 -14.09 10.34
C GLU A 201 -4.48 -14.60 8.89
N VAL A 202 -3.55 -15.44 8.39
CA VAL A 202 -3.68 -16.09 7.07
C VAL A 202 -4.91 -17.00 7.03
N LYS A 203 -5.12 -17.81 8.08
CA LYS A 203 -6.29 -18.69 8.19
C LYS A 203 -7.60 -17.90 8.19
N GLU A 204 -7.65 -16.82 8.98
CA GLU A 204 -8.82 -15.95 9.04
C GLU A 204 -9.05 -15.19 7.71
N TYR A 205 -7.98 -14.72 7.07
CA TYR A 205 -8.04 -14.06 5.77
C TYR A 205 -8.64 -14.95 4.69
N ILE A 206 -8.15 -16.19 4.56
CA ILE A 206 -8.64 -17.16 3.58
C ILE A 206 -10.10 -17.53 3.89
N SER A 207 -10.39 -17.89 5.14
CA SER A 207 -11.72 -18.28 5.58
C SER A 207 -12.75 -17.18 5.38
N GLY A 208 -12.40 -15.95 5.72
CA GLY A 208 -13.27 -14.78 5.54
C GLY A 208 -13.57 -14.48 4.08
N LYS A 209 -12.58 -14.61 3.19
CA LYS A 209 -12.78 -14.48 1.73
C LYS A 209 -13.73 -15.53 1.17
N LEU A 210 -13.56 -16.79 1.57
CA LEU A 210 -14.43 -17.89 1.14
C LEU A 210 -15.87 -17.68 1.62
N GLU A 211 -16.05 -17.36 2.89
CA GLU A 211 -17.37 -17.09 3.46
C GLU A 211 -18.07 -15.94 2.76
N LYS A 212 -17.35 -14.84 2.51
CA LYS A 212 -17.89 -13.67 1.80
C LYS A 212 -18.34 -14.01 0.38
N ALA A 213 -17.71 -15.02 -0.24
CA ALA A 213 -18.09 -15.52 -1.55
C ALA A 213 -19.18 -16.62 -1.50
N GLY A 214 -19.69 -16.99 -0.32
CA GLY A 214 -20.75 -17.98 -0.14
C GLY A 214 -20.28 -19.42 0.09
N GLY A 215 -18.95 -19.64 0.14
CA GLY A 215 -18.38 -20.99 0.29
C GLY A 215 -18.18 -21.43 1.74
N ASN A 216 -17.74 -22.68 1.88
CA ASN A 216 -17.41 -23.26 3.17
C ASN A 216 -16.05 -22.77 3.66
N ARG A 217 -15.95 -22.39 4.94
CA ARG A 217 -14.70 -21.98 5.59
C ARG A 217 -13.68 -23.11 5.72
N ASN A 218 -14.10 -24.35 5.77
CA ASN A 218 -13.30 -25.53 6.15
C ASN A 218 -12.91 -26.40 4.95
N ILE A 219 -12.59 -25.79 3.81
CA ILE A 219 -12.10 -26.54 2.64
C ILE A 219 -10.60 -26.84 2.71
N PHE A 220 -9.90 -26.30 3.72
CA PHE A 220 -8.47 -26.52 3.97
C PHE A 220 -8.24 -27.40 5.17
N ASP A 221 -7.23 -28.24 5.12
CA ASP A 221 -6.66 -28.82 6.30
C ASP A 221 -5.53 -27.91 6.90
N GLU A 222 -5.12 -28.23 8.12
CA GLU A 222 -4.08 -27.42 8.81
C GLU A 222 -2.72 -27.51 8.11
N GLY A 223 -2.41 -28.64 7.47
CA GLY A 223 -1.21 -28.80 6.67
C GLY A 223 -1.19 -27.88 5.46
N ALA A 224 -2.35 -27.70 4.79
CA ALA A 224 -2.47 -26.78 3.66
C ALA A 224 -2.21 -25.33 4.06
N ILE A 225 -2.74 -24.88 5.21
CA ILE A 225 -2.44 -23.51 5.72
C ILE A 225 -0.95 -23.34 6.01
N GLN A 226 -0.30 -24.36 6.60
CA GLN A 226 1.14 -24.31 6.83
C GLN A 226 1.93 -24.21 5.51
N ALA A 227 1.56 -25.01 4.50
CA ALA A 227 2.19 -24.97 3.17
C ALA A 227 2.01 -23.59 2.52
N ILE A 228 0.79 -23.01 2.59
CA ILE A 228 0.52 -21.66 2.08
C ILE A 228 1.43 -20.63 2.76
N CYS A 229 1.53 -20.64 4.09
CA CYS A 229 2.39 -19.70 4.82
C CYS A 229 3.87 -19.83 4.41
N ASN A 230 4.37 -21.06 4.28
CA ASN A 230 5.76 -21.33 3.92
C ASN A 230 6.08 -20.81 2.50
N ILE A 231 5.18 -21.06 1.53
CA ILE A 231 5.39 -20.68 0.13
C ILE A 231 5.22 -19.17 -0.08
N THR A 232 4.22 -18.58 0.55
CA THR A 232 3.85 -17.17 0.31
C THR A 232 4.51 -16.19 1.28
N HIS A 233 5.21 -16.69 2.29
CA HIS A 233 5.69 -15.88 3.42
C HIS A 233 4.59 -15.00 4.00
N CYS A 234 3.36 -15.53 4.05
CA CYS A 234 2.16 -14.85 4.54
C CYS A 234 1.82 -13.53 3.84
N ASN A 235 2.24 -13.38 2.57
CA ASN A 235 1.98 -12.20 1.76
C ASN A 235 0.59 -12.30 1.10
N PRO A 236 -0.33 -11.35 1.33
CA PRO A 236 -1.71 -11.41 0.82
C PRO A 236 -1.82 -11.61 -0.69
N ARG A 237 -0.98 -10.91 -1.47
CA ARG A 237 -0.99 -11.03 -2.94
C ARG A 237 -0.56 -12.41 -3.41
N LEU A 238 0.48 -12.97 -2.77
CA LEU A 238 0.95 -14.31 -3.11
C LEU A 238 -0.05 -15.38 -2.66
N ILE A 239 -0.69 -15.19 -1.49
CA ILE A 239 -1.79 -16.04 -1.03
C ILE A 239 -2.93 -16.05 -2.04
N ASP A 240 -3.39 -14.88 -2.50
CA ASP A 240 -4.48 -14.78 -3.47
C ASP A 240 -4.17 -15.51 -4.78
N ASN A 241 -2.96 -15.35 -5.29
CA ASN A 241 -2.52 -16.07 -6.48
C ASN A 241 -2.50 -17.58 -6.23
N LEU A 242 -1.83 -18.03 -5.16
CA LEU A 242 -1.69 -19.46 -4.83
C LEU A 242 -3.05 -20.11 -4.60
N MET A 243 -3.96 -19.42 -3.93
CA MET A 243 -5.32 -19.89 -3.67
C MET A 243 -6.16 -20.03 -4.93
N THR A 244 -6.01 -19.09 -5.88
CA THR A 244 -6.70 -19.20 -7.18
C THR A 244 -6.30 -20.49 -7.90
N TYR A 245 -4.99 -20.78 -8.00
CA TYR A 245 -4.50 -22.01 -8.64
C TYR A 245 -4.85 -23.27 -7.85
N SER A 246 -4.79 -23.23 -6.51
CA SER A 246 -5.19 -24.36 -5.67
C SER A 246 -6.65 -24.74 -5.86
N LEU A 247 -7.56 -23.76 -5.98
CA LEU A 247 -8.96 -24.01 -6.29
C LEU A 247 -9.14 -24.61 -7.70
N MET A 248 -8.38 -24.14 -8.70
CA MET A 248 -8.41 -24.67 -10.08
C MET A 248 -7.99 -26.14 -10.12
N ILE A 249 -6.86 -26.48 -9.47
CA ILE A 249 -6.34 -27.84 -9.42
C ILE A 249 -7.30 -28.77 -8.65
N ALA A 250 -7.82 -28.31 -7.49
CA ALA A 250 -8.77 -29.10 -6.74
C ALA A 250 -10.05 -29.40 -7.53
N ALA A 251 -10.57 -28.41 -8.27
CA ALA A 251 -11.71 -28.59 -9.16
C ALA A 251 -11.41 -29.59 -10.28
N SER A 252 -10.24 -29.53 -10.91
CA SER A 252 -9.77 -30.50 -11.92
C SER A 252 -9.69 -31.93 -11.37
N ASN A 253 -9.28 -32.07 -10.12
CA ASN A 253 -9.17 -33.34 -9.41
C ASN A 253 -10.51 -33.81 -8.81
N HIS A 254 -11.61 -33.11 -9.08
CA HIS A 254 -12.95 -33.39 -8.52
C HIS A 254 -12.96 -33.50 -6.99
N THR A 255 -12.09 -32.74 -6.29
CA THR A 255 -12.06 -32.68 -4.83
C THR A 255 -12.52 -31.31 -4.35
N GLN A 256 -13.23 -31.29 -3.22
CA GLN A 256 -13.65 -30.06 -2.54
C GLN A 256 -12.71 -29.69 -1.38
N ARG A 257 -11.60 -30.45 -1.20
CA ARG A 257 -10.67 -30.24 -0.11
C ARG A 257 -9.32 -29.85 -0.65
N ILE A 258 -8.74 -28.81 -0.09
CA ILE A 258 -7.38 -28.33 -0.45
C ILE A 258 -6.39 -28.95 0.54
N THR A 259 -5.53 -29.81 0.04
CA THR A 259 -4.46 -30.50 0.78
C THR A 259 -3.11 -29.81 0.54
N PRO A 260 -2.06 -30.11 1.34
CA PRO A 260 -0.71 -29.59 1.11
C PRO A 260 -0.19 -29.91 -0.30
N GLU A 261 -0.48 -31.11 -0.84
CA GLU A 261 -0.01 -31.54 -2.16
C GLU A 261 -0.61 -30.68 -3.29
N ILE A 262 -1.90 -30.29 -3.15
CA ILE A 262 -2.56 -29.38 -4.11
C ILE A 262 -1.93 -27.99 -4.04
N VAL A 263 -1.59 -27.51 -2.84
CA VAL A 263 -0.92 -26.23 -2.64
C VAL A 263 0.48 -26.23 -3.25
N GLU A 264 1.25 -27.30 -3.04
CA GLU A 264 2.57 -27.49 -3.64
C GLU A 264 2.50 -27.55 -5.17
N GLN A 265 1.56 -28.31 -5.73
CA GLN A 265 1.32 -28.36 -7.17
C GLN A 265 0.96 -26.98 -7.73
N ALA A 266 0.10 -26.23 -7.05
CA ALA A 266 -0.26 -24.85 -7.44
C ALA A 266 0.95 -23.92 -7.44
N SER A 267 1.87 -24.08 -6.50
CA SER A 267 3.08 -23.27 -6.43
C SER A 267 3.99 -23.48 -7.63
N LEU A 268 4.11 -24.72 -8.14
CA LEU A 268 4.90 -25.05 -9.31
C LEU A 268 4.31 -24.44 -10.60
N GLU A 269 2.97 -24.36 -10.70
CA GLU A 269 2.31 -23.73 -11.85
C GLU A 269 2.46 -22.20 -11.88
N ILE A 270 2.61 -21.55 -10.73
CA ILE A 270 2.83 -20.09 -10.65
C ILE A 270 4.27 -19.71 -11.03
N MET A 271 5.24 -20.62 -10.80
CA MET A 271 6.67 -20.35 -11.05
C MET A 271 7.08 -20.59 -12.51
N ASN A 272 6.24 -21.27 -13.30
CA ASN A 272 6.42 -21.50 -14.73
C ASN A 272 5.65 -20.48 -15.58
#